data_243214df36666daa352f8e2e4fb6bc8c
#
_entry.id   243214df36666daa352f8e2e4fb6bc8c
#
_cell.length_a   1.000
_cell.length_b   1.000
_cell.length_c   1.000
_cell.angle_alpha   90.00
_cell.angle_beta   90.00
_cell.angle_gamma   90.00
#
_symmetry.space_group_name_H-M   'P 1'
#
loop_
_entity.id
_entity.type
_entity.pdbx_description
1 polymer ?
#
loop_
_entity_poly.entity_id
_entity_poly.type
_entity_poly.pdbx_seq_one_letter_code
_entity_poly.pdbx_strand_id
1 'polypeptide(L)'
;MASKGLRLADAGFKKPKPLIEIRNKTIMEWAIRSLNVKGNFIFCTKHKHIEKFGIDLKLKNIIHDCKIVPISYDTRGTVDTILNARDLIDNDEELLITDADHYVEWDVQFFNENIRKRDIDGCTMVFPEPQNNEA
;
A
#
# COMPACT_ATOMS: atom_id res chain seq x y z
N MET A 1 1.67 -0.32 -5.65
CA MET A 1 1.40 -1.62 -6.36
C MET A 1 2.10 -1.72 -7.72
N ALA A 2 3.25 -1.09 -7.87
CA ALA A 2 3.98 -1.01 -9.13
C ALA A 2 5.16 -2.01 -9.26
N SER A 3 5.44 -2.83 -8.25
CA SER A 3 6.55 -3.81 -8.30
C SER A 3 6.30 -4.94 -9.31
N LYS A 4 7.38 -5.49 -9.87
CA LYS A 4 7.31 -6.53 -10.91
C LYS A 4 6.84 -7.89 -10.40
N GLY A 5 6.86 -8.17 -9.09
CA GLY A 5 6.39 -9.43 -8.50
C GLY A 5 7.07 -10.70 -9.03
N LEU A 6 8.32 -10.61 -9.52
CA LEU A 6 9.03 -11.67 -10.23
C LEU A 6 9.09 -12.99 -9.43
N ARG A 7 9.39 -12.94 -8.13
CA ARG A 7 9.49 -14.13 -7.28
C ARG A 7 8.21 -14.97 -7.23
N LEU A 8 7.05 -14.34 -7.30
CA LEU A 8 5.74 -15.02 -7.27
C LEU A 8 5.35 -15.55 -8.66
N ALA A 9 5.77 -14.87 -9.73
CA ALA A 9 5.62 -15.37 -11.08
C ALA A 9 6.43 -16.67 -11.28
N ASP A 10 7.66 -16.71 -10.77
CA ASP A 10 8.52 -17.90 -10.79
C ASP A 10 7.92 -19.07 -9.97
N ALA A 11 7.18 -18.74 -8.91
CA ALA A 11 6.42 -19.72 -8.09
C ALA A 11 5.08 -20.14 -8.72
N GLY A 12 4.80 -19.77 -9.98
CA GLY A 12 3.61 -20.18 -10.72
C GLY A 12 2.34 -19.36 -10.47
N PHE A 13 2.41 -18.27 -9.72
CA PHE A 13 1.26 -17.40 -9.51
C PHE A 13 0.96 -16.55 -10.76
N LYS A 14 -0.23 -16.73 -11.33
CA LYS A 14 -0.69 -15.98 -12.50
C LYS A 14 -1.28 -14.60 -12.19
N LYS A 15 -1.67 -14.36 -10.93
CA LYS A 15 -2.20 -13.08 -10.43
C LYS A 15 -1.07 -12.22 -9.85
N PRO A 16 -1.14 -10.88 -9.95
CA PRO A 16 -0.23 -9.99 -9.21
C PRO A 16 -0.34 -10.22 -7.70
N LYS A 17 0.78 -10.03 -6.98
CA LYS A 17 0.85 -10.26 -5.52
C LYS A 17 -0.33 -9.67 -4.73
N PRO A 18 -0.77 -8.41 -4.97
CA PRO A 18 -1.89 -7.83 -4.22
C PRO A 18 -3.22 -8.58 -4.40
N LEU A 19 -3.38 -9.34 -5.49
CA LEU A 19 -4.61 -10.09 -5.82
C LEU A 19 -4.56 -11.57 -5.44
N ILE A 20 -3.49 -12.04 -4.83
CA ILE A 20 -3.43 -13.40 -4.27
C ILE A 20 -4.36 -13.46 -3.06
N GLU A 21 -5.15 -14.52 -2.98
CA GLU A 21 -6.14 -14.71 -1.92
C GLU A 21 -5.56 -15.55 -0.78
N ILE A 22 -5.76 -15.07 0.44
CA ILE A 22 -5.42 -15.75 1.69
C ILE A 22 -6.66 -15.68 2.60
N ARG A 23 -7.18 -16.83 3.02
CA ARG A 23 -8.36 -16.89 3.89
C ARG A 23 -9.54 -16.04 3.40
N ASN A 24 -9.92 -16.21 2.13
CA ASN A 24 -11.05 -15.55 1.46
C ASN A 24 -10.93 -14.01 1.29
N LYS A 25 -9.74 -13.44 1.47
CA LYS A 25 -9.44 -12.04 1.15
C LYS A 25 -8.15 -11.93 0.37
N THR A 26 -8.04 -10.93 -0.47
CA THR A 26 -6.78 -10.64 -1.16
C THR A 26 -5.75 -10.06 -0.20
N ILE A 27 -4.46 -10.24 -0.52
CA ILE A 27 -3.35 -9.61 0.24
C ILE A 27 -3.58 -8.10 0.36
N MET A 28 -4.01 -7.47 -0.73
CA MET A 28 -4.36 -6.05 -0.77
C MET A 28 -5.48 -5.69 0.22
N GLU A 29 -6.53 -6.51 0.31
CA GLU A 29 -7.61 -6.28 1.26
C GLU A 29 -7.14 -6.42 2.70
N TRP A 30 -6.31 -7.42 2.99
CA TRP A 30 -5.69 -7.57 4.30
C TRP A 30 -4.82 -6.37 4.67
N ALA A 31 -3.97 -5.90 3.74
CA ALA A 31 -3.11 -4.74 3.95
C ALA A 31 -3.95 -3.48 4.26
N ILE A 32 -4.96 -3.18 3.43
CA ILE A 32 -5.82 -2.00 3.62
C ILE A 32 -6.54 -2.05 4.96
N ARG A 33 -7.13 -3.21 5.31
CA ARG A 33 -7.87 -3.35 6.58
C ARG A 33 -6.98 -3.26 7.81
N SER A 34 -5.73 -3.74 7.71
CA SER A 34 -4.78 -3.70 8.83
C SER A 34 -4.34 -2.28 9.20
N LEU A 35 -4.42 -1.33 8.27
CA LEU A 35 -4.09 0.06 8.56
C LEU A 35 -5.02 0.68 9.60
N ASN A 36 -6.30 0.29 9.59
CA ASN A 36 -7.33 0.79 10.51
C ASN A 36 -7.36 2.34 10.63
N VAL A 37 -7.12 3.03 9.53
CA VAL A 37 -7.14 4.49 9.41
C VAL A 37 -8.37 4.98 8.67
N LYS A 38 -8.79 6.21 8.99
CA LYS A 38 -9.80 6.95 8.22
C LYS A 38 -9.09 8.03 7.41
N GLY A 39 -9.51 8.24 6.17
CA GLY A 39 -8.92 9.26 5.31
C GLY A 39 -9.24 9.08 3.85
N ASN A 40 -8.63 9.90 3.01
CA ASN A 40 -8.73 9.84 1.56
C ASN A 40 -7.73 8.81 1.03
N PHE A 41 -8.23 7.71 0.47
CA PHE A 41 -7.36 6.67 -0.09
C PHE A 41 -7.01 6.94 -1.55
N ILE A 42 -5.73 6.90 -1.87
CA ILE A 42 -5.18 7.06 -3.22
C ILE A 42 -4.35 5.83 -3.54
N PHE A 43 -4.69 5.14 -4.62
CA PHE A 43 -4.02 3.91 -5.04
C PHE A 43 -3.26 4.10 -6.35
N CYS A 44 -1.94 4.11 -6.30
CA CYS A 44 -1.09 4.06 -7.47
C CYS A 44 -0.98 2.62 -7.98
N THR A 45 -1.49 2.32 -9.16
CA THR A 45 -1.51 0.97 -9.72
C THR A 45 -1.13 0.93 -11.19
N LYS A 46 -0.52 -0.16 -11.64
CA LYS A 46 -0.19 -0.32 -13.07
C LYS A 46 -1.45 -0.36 -13.91
N HIS A 47 -1.48 0.42 -15.00
CA HIS A 47 -2.58 0.45 -15.97
C HIS A 47 -2.93 -0.96 -16.47
N LYS A 48 -1.94 -1.77 -16.80
CA LYS A 48 -2.12 -3.17 -17.19
C LYS A 48 -2.80 -4.06 -16.15
N HIS A 49 -2.72 -3.71 -14.86
CA HIS A 49 -3.43 -4.44 -13.80
C HIS A 49 -4.89 -4.03 -13.72
N ILE A 50 -5.22 -2.80 -14.09
CA ILE A 50 -6.60 -2.34 -14.24
C ILE A 50 -7.25 -3.11 -15.37
N GLU A 51 -6.66 -3.07 -16.57
CA GLU A 51 -7.20 -3.71 -17.77
C GLU A 51 -7.35 -5.23 -17.61
N LYS A 52 -6.31 -5.91 -17.11
CA LYS A 52 -6.28 -7.38 -17.08
C LYS A 52 -7.03 -7.98 -15.88
N PHE A 53 -7.10 -7.31 -14.75
CA PHE A 53 -7.59 -7.89 -13.50
C PHE A 53 -8.71 -7.09 -12.84
N GLY A 54 -9.09 -5.92 -13.36
CA GLY A 54 -10.11 -5.04 -12.78
C GLY A 54 -9.76 -4.60 -11.35
N ILE A 55 -8.48 -4.29 -11.09
CA ILE A 55 -8.00 -3.98 -9.75
C ILE A 55 -8.64 -2.71 -9.18
N ASP A 56 -8.99 -1.76 -10.04
CA ASP A 56 -9.70 -0.53 -9.69
C ASP A 56 -11.09 -0.81 -9.11
N LEU A 57 -11.87 -1.68 -9.74
CA LEU A 57 -13.17 -2.10 -9.24
C LEU A 57 -13.05 -2.85 -7.91
N LYS A 58 -12.04 -3.70 -7.76
CA LYS A 58 -11.76 -4.41 -6.51
C LYS A 58 -11.40 -3.45 -5.37
N LEU A 59 -10.59 -2.43 -5.64
CA LEU A 59 -10.24 -1.39 -4.68
C LEU A 59 -11.47 -0.58 -4.27
N LYS A 60 -12.31 -0.16 -5.21
CA LYS A 60 -13.56 0.55 -4.94
C LYS A 60 -14.58 -0.27 -4.15
N ASN A 61 -14.55 -1.60 -4.26
CA ASN A 61 -15.36 -2.48 -3.42
C ASN A 61 -14.86 -2.54 -1.96
N ILE A 62 -13.57 -2.27 -1.72
CA ILE A 62 -12.99 -2.22 -0.36
C ILE A 62 -13.16 -0.82 0.23
N ILE A 63 -12.85 0.22 -0.55
CA ILE A 63 -12.94 1.63 -0.20
C ILE A 63 -13.68 2.37 -1.32
N HIS A 64 -14.96 2.66 -1.11
CA HIS A 64 -15.86 3.19 -2.14
C HIS A 64 -15.33 4.48 -2.79
N ASP A 65 -14.91 5.45 -2.00
CA ASP A 65 -14.52 6.79 -2.45
C ASP A 65 -13.00 6.93 -2.69
N CYS A 66 -12.29 5.82 -2.96
CA CYS A 66 -10.87 5.88 -3.24
C CYS A 66 -10.57 6.47 -4.63
N LYS A 67 -9.42 7.14 -4.74
CA LYS A 67 -8.86 7.60 -6.02
C LYS A 67 -7.89 6.59 -6.58
N ILE A 68 -7.95 6.36 -7.88
CA ILE A 68 -7.05 5.45 -8.61
C ILE A 68 -6.16 6.27 -9.52
N VAL A 69 -4.85 6.11 -9.38
CA VAL A 69 -3.83 6.72 -10.25
C VAL A 69 -3.21 5.63 -11.11
N PRO A 70 -3.58 5.53 -12.39
CA PRO A 70 -3.02 4.52 -13.29
C PRO A 70 -1.60 4.90 -13.71
N ILE A 71 -0.68 3.93 -13.66
CA ILE A 71 0.72 4.11 -14.06
C ILE A 71 1.00 3.26 -15.29
N SER A 72 1.38 3.90 -16.39
CA SER A 72 1.58 3.27 -17.69
C SER A 72 3.01 2.78 -17.95
N TYR A 73 3.95 3.11 -17.07
CA TYR A 73 5.38 2.77 -17.19
C TYR A 73 5.92 2.02 -15.97
N ASP A 74 7.10 1.47 -16.07
CA ASP A 74 7.79 0.86 -14.93
C ASP A 74 8.53 1.94 -14.14
N THR A 75 8.06 2.24 -12.94
CA THR A 75 8.64 3.22 -12.05
C THR A 75 10.00 2.75 -11.49
N ARG A 76 10.89 3.71 -11.20
CA ARG A 76 12.24 3.46 -10.65
C ARG A 76 12.22 3.08 -9.18
N GLY A 77 11.09 3.27 -8.49
CA GLY A 77 10.95 2.95 -7.07
C GLY A 77 9.67 3.54 -6.48
N THR A 78 9.52 3.43 -5.15
CA THR A 78 8.33 3.88 -4.43
C THR A 78 8.09 5.37 -4.59
N VAL A 79 9.12 6.21 -4.47
CA VAL A 79 8.99 7.67 -4.61
C VAL A 79 8.49 8.05 -6.00
N ASP A 80 9.10 7.47 -7.07
CA ASP A 80 8.65 7.70 -8.44
C ASP A 80 7.20 7.25 -8.68
N THR A 81 6.77 6.19 -7.99
CA THR A 81 5.37 5.74 -8.00
C THR A 81 4.44 6.76 -7.34
N ILE A 82 4.81 7.29 -6.17
CA ILE A 82 4.01 8.25 -5.40
C ILE A 82 3.90 9.59 -6.13
N LEU A 83 4.97 10.04 -6.77
CA LEU A 83 4.98 11.29 -7.54
C LEU A 83 3.96 11.32 -8.69
N ASN A 84 3.46 10.18 -9.17
CA ASN A 84 2.33 10.15 -10.10
C ASN A 84 1.01 10.63 -9.47
N ALA A 85 0.92 10.65 -8.14
CA ALA A 85 -0.23 11.17 -7.42
C ALA A 85 0.00 12.60 -6.90
N ARG A 86 1.06 13.30 -7.34
CA ARG A 86 1.46 14.61 -6.80
C ARG A 86 0.31 15.59 -6.68
N ASP A 87 -0.48 15.77 -7.73
CA ASP A 87 -1.59 16.73 -7.74
C ASP A 87 -2.70 16.42 -6.72
N LEU A 88 -2.69 15.23 -6.13
CA LEU A 88 -3.63 14.78 -5.11
C LEU A 88 -3.08 14.86 -3.69
N ILE A 89 -1.76 14.98 -3.53
CA ILE A 89 -1.06 14.92 -2.24
C ILE A 89 -0.21 16.17 -1.95
N ASP A 90 -0.05 17.07 -2.92
CA ASP A 90 0.71 18.32 -2.76
C ASP A 90 -0.18 19.39 -2.09
N ASN A 91 -0.44 19.19 -0.80
CA ASN A 91 -1.27 20.04 0.05
C ASN A 91 -0.79 19.94 1.51
N ASP A 92 -1.44 20.66 2.42
CA ASP A 92 -1.08 20.72 3.85
C ASP A 92 -1.71 19.58 4.70
N GLU A 93 -2.34 18.57 4.08
CA GLU A 93 -2.92 17.45 4.81
C GLU A 93 -1.86 16.41 5.23
N GLU A 94 -2.09 15.75 6.36
CA GLU A 94 -1.24 14.63 6.80
C GLU A 94 -1.26 13.49 5.76
N LEU A 95 -0.08 13.02 5.35
CA LEU A 95 0.07 11.95 4.36
C LEU A 95 0.64 10.67 4.98
N LEU A 96 -0.12 9.59 4.91
CA LEU A 96 0.36 8.25 5.23
C LEU A 96 0.70 7.48 3.95
N ILE A 97 1.95 7.05 3.82
CA ILE A 97 2.43 6.26 2.68
C ILE A 97 2.63 4.82 3.12
N THR A 98 2.07 3.87 2.38
CA THR A 98 2.20 2.45 2.68
C THR A 98 2.22 1.58 1.43
N ASP A 99 2.80 0.40 1.53
CA ASP A 99 2.69 -0.63 0.50
C ASP A 99 1.33 -1.36 0.58
N ALA A 100 0.79 -1.72 -0.57
CA ALA A 100 -0.51 -2.40 -0.64
C ALA A 100 -0.44 -3.93 -0.45
N ASP A 101 0.69 -4.45 0.01
CA ASP A 101 0.94 -5.87 0.21
C ASP A 101 1.63 -6.19 1.56
N HIS A 102 1.66 -5.22 2.46
CA HIS A 102 2.14 -5.38 3.82
C HIS A 102 0.97 -5.36 4.81
N TYR A 103 0.79 -6.44 5.54
CA TYR A 103 -0.09 -6.51 6.70
C TYR A 103 0.67 -5.95 7.91
N VAL A 104 0.04 -5.06 8.68
CA VAL A 104 0.63 -4.47 9.88
C VAL A 104 -0.27 -4.68 11.09
N GLU A 105 0.33 -5.04 12.22
CA GLU A 105 -0.33 -5.01 13.53
C GLU A 105 0.27 -3.85 14.32
N TRP A 106 -0.54 -2.82 14.56
CA TRP A 106 -0.11 -1.60 15.20
C TRP A 106 -1.24 -0.92 15.96
N ASP A 107 -0.89 -0.12 16.94
CA ASP A 107 -1.82 0.78 17.61
C ASP A 107 -1.82 2.14 16.89
N VAL A 108 -2.80 2.33 16.00
CA VAL A 108 -2.94 3.55 15.21
C VAL A 108 -3.23 4.78 16.08
N GLN A 109 -3.91 4.62 17.23
CA GLN A 109 -4.19 5.73 18.12
C GLN A 109 -2.91 6.17 18.83
N PHE A 110 -2.18 5.23 19.40
CA PHE A 110 -0.87 5.50 20.01
C PHE A 110 0.09 6.16 19.02
N PHE A 111 0.15 5.67 17.79
CA PHE A 111 0.98 6.23 16.73
C PHE A 111 0.62 7.70 16.43
N ASN A 112 -0.66 7.98 16.15
CA ASN A 112 -1.13 9.33 15.83
C ASN A 112 -0.92 10.31 16.99
N GLU A 113 -1.22 9.91 18.23
CA GLU A 113 -1.02 10.74 19.40
C GLU A 113 0.46 11.09 19.62
N ASN A 114 1.36 10.14 19.40
CA ASN A 114 2.80 10.37 19.59
C ASN A 114 3.40 11.25 18.51
N ILE A 115 2.94 11.15 17.25
CA ILE A 115 3.39 12.02 16.17
C ILE A 115 2.96 13.45 16.41
N ARG A 116 1.68 13.68 16.67
CA ARG A 116 1.12 15.02 16.87
C ARG A 116 1.72 15.75 18.09
N LYS A 117 2.08 15.01 19.15
CA LYS A 117 2.72 15.59 20.33
C LYS A 117 4.17 16.02 20.11
N ARG A 118 4.84 15.52 19.06
CA ARG A 118 6.28 15.73 18.84
C ARG A 118 6.61 16.85 17.89
N ASP A 119 5.62 17.43 17.21
CA ASP A 119 5.81 18.50 16.21
C ASP A 119 6.94 18.14 15.23
N ILE A 120 6.80 16.98 14.57
CA ILE A 120 7.79 16.43 13.63
C ILE A 120 7.26 16.48 12.21
N ASP A 121 8.13 16.77 11.24
CA ASP A 121 7.79 16.84 9.82
C ASP A 121 7.49 15.47 9.19
N GLY A 122 7.98 14.38 9.79
CA GLY A 122 7.75 13.04 9.29
C GLY A 122 8.33 11.95 10.17
N CYS A 123 7.84 10.73 9.98
CA CYS A 123 8.34 9.54 10.67
C CYS A 123 8.26 8.31 9.79
N THR A 124 9.04 7.30 10.13
CA THR A 124 9.03 5.99 9.48
C THR A 124 8.79 4.91 10.52
N MET A 125 7.86 4.00 10.23
CA MET A 125 7.69 2.79 11.04
C MET A 125 8.82 1.81 10.73
N VAL A 126 9.48 1.33 11.76
CA VAL A 126 10.54 0.33 11.67
C VAL A 126 10.18 -0.90 12.49
N PHE A 127 10.66 -2.05 12.06
CA PHE A 127 10.54 -3.30 12.81
C PHE A 127 11.91 -3.65 13.40
N PRO A 128 11.95 -4.23 14.61
CA PRO A 128 13.21 -4.75 15.14
C PRO A 128 13.73 -5.85 14.21
N GLU A 129 15.03 -5.89 14.01
CA GLU A 129 15.68 -6.97 13.27
C GLU A 129 15.35 -8.30 13.94
N PRO A 130 14.92 -9.34 13.19
CA PRO A 130 14.70 -10.65 13.76
C PRO A 130 15.98 -11.09 14.47
N GLN A 131 15.93 -11.35 15.76
CA GLN A 131 17.05 -11.96 16.44
C GLN A 131 17.25 -13.32 15.79
N ASN A 132 18.35 -13.49 15.05
CA ASN A 132 18.80 -14.80 14.63
C ASN A 132 19.14 -15.56 15.90
N ASN A 133 18.15 -16.32 16.42
CA ASN A 133 18.45 -17.38 17.35
C ASN A 133 19.17 -18.45 16.54
N GLU A 134 20.49 -18.30 16.42
CA GLU A 134 21.36 -19.42 16.09
C GLU A 134 21.21 -20.42 17.22
N ALA A 135 20.41 -21.45 16.94
CA ALA A 135 20.33 -22.66 17.75
C ALA A 135 21.28 -23.72 17.18
#